data_eaced410fd789334b29a3faa813d3e67
#
_entry.id   eaced410fd789334b29a3faa813d3e67
#
_cell.length_a   1.000
_cell.length_b   1.000
_cell.length_c   1.000
_cell.angle_alpha   90.00
_cell.angle_beta   90.00
_cell.angle_gamma   90.00
#
_symmetry.space_group_name_H-M   'P 1'
#
loop_
_entity.id
_entity.type
_entity.pdbx_description
1 polymer ?
#
loop_
_entity_poly.entity_id
_entity_poly.type
_entity_poly.pdbx_seq_one_letter_code
_entity_poly.pdbx_strand_id
1 'polypeptide(L)'
;TMDTTAMQNLIAHELVHVFHGQLNPSPDFSEVSGLDWFVEGLATYASGQCDSLRMATVLEALNEDKIPGHLSAFWTGSLRYGLSGSLAMYLDAHYGREIIYQLLACTDLNALLDKLGVDEATLLHDWKAYVKNL
;
A
#
# COMPACT_ATOMS: atom_id res chain seq x y z
N THR A 1 25.65 9.10 -5.09
CA THR A 1 24.71 10.12 -5.58
C THR A 1 23.43 9.48 -6.05
N MET A 2 22.30 10.01 -5.64
CA MET A 2 20.99 9.59 -6.09
C MET A 2 20.79 10.03 -7.55
N ASP A 3 20.36 9.13 -8.43
CA ASP A 3 20.07 9.50 -9.80
C ASP A 3 18.76 10.32 -9.89
N THR A 4 18.53 10.94 -11.06
CA THR A 4 17.38 11.81 -11.27
C THR A 4 16.04 11.08 -11.08
N THR A 5 15.93 9.84 -11.56
CA THR A 5 14.70 9.05 -11.43
C THR A 5 14.40 8.73 -9.97
N ALA A 6 15.41 8.30 -9.22
CA ALA A 6 15.24 8.00 -7.79
C ALA A 6 14.84 9.25 -7.01
N MET A 7 15.42 10.41 -7.34
CA MET A 7 15.07 11.68 -6.72
C MET A 7 13.63 12.09 -7.03
N GLN A 8 13.20 11.95 -8.29
CA GLN A 8 11.84 12.26 -8.70
C GLN A 8 10.83 11.36 -7.99
N ASN A 9 11.13 10.06 -7.85
CA ASN A 9 10.26 9.12 -7.15
C ASN A 9 10.15 9.45 -5.66
N LEU A 10 11.24 9.86 -5.03
CA LEU A 10 11.23 10.28 -3.63
C LEU A 10 10.36 11.52 -3.43
N ILE A 11 10.49 12.52 -4.29
CA ILE A 11 9.67 13.73 -4.23
C ILE A 11 8.19 13.38 -4.46
N ALA A 12 7.90 12.54 -5.43
CA ALA A 12 6.52 12.11 -5.71
C ALA A 12 5.93 11.36 -4.50
N HIS A 13 6.70 10.50 -3.84
CA HIS A 13 6.28 9.79 -2.63
C HIS A 13 5.85 10.78 -1.53
N GLU A 14 6.68 11.78 -1.27
CA GLU A 14 6.38 12.80 -0.25
C GLU A 14 5.15 13.64 -0.62
N LEU A 15 4.96 13.97 -1.91
CA LEU A 15 3.79 14.71 -2.38
C LEU A 15 2.49 13.91 -2.19
N VAL A 16 2.54 12.58 -2.35
CA VAL A 16 1.38 11.72 -2.07
C VAL A 16 0.99 11.82 -0.62
N HIS A 17 1.95 11.81 0.30
CA HIS A 17 1.66 11.98 1.73
C HIS A 17 1.00 13.32 2.03
N VAL A 18 1.46 14.40 1.42
CA VAL A 18 0.85 15.73 1.58
C VAL A 18 -0.59 15.72 1.10
N PHE A 19 -0.85 15.18 -0.08
CA PHE A 19 -2.20 15.09 -0.64
C PHE A 19 -3.11 14.23 0.24
N HIS A 20 -2.63 13.05 0.65
CA HIS A 20 -3.37 12.14 1.53
C HIS A 20 -3.73 12.84 2.85
N GLY A 21 -2.75 13.53 3.45
CA GLY A 21 -2.96 14.25 4.71
C GLY A 21 -4.00 15.35 4.60
N GLN A 22 -4.08 16.04 3.46
CA GLN A 22 -5.09 17.09 3.24
C GLN A 22 -6.53 16.53 3.23
N LEU A 23 -6.70 15.26 2.91
CA LEU A 23 -8.00 14.58 2.82
C LEU A 23 -8.30 13.71 4.03
N ASN A 24 -7.42 13.72 5.03
CA ASN A 24 -7.55 12.90 6.24
C ASN A 24 -7.86 13.79 7.44
N PRO A 25 -8.73 13.35 8.39
CA PRO A 25 -8.98 14.10 9.63
C PRO A 25 -7.73 14.35 10.46
N SER A 26 -6.66 13.55 10.27
CA SER A 26 -5.37 13.71 10.94
C SER A 26 -4.29 13.94 9.88
N PRO A 27 -4.02 15.21 9.47
CA PRO A 27 -3.12 15.48 8.34
C PRO A 27 -1.69 14.99 8.49
N ASP A 28 -1.20 14.82 9.71
CA ASP A 28 0.13 14.28 10.00
C ASP A 28 0.10 12.78 10.34
N PHE A 29 -1.08 12.15 10.19
CA PHE A 29 -1.33 10.72 10.46
C PHE A 29 -1.12 10.31 11.93
N SER A 30 -0.99 11.25 12.86
CA SER A 30 -0.75 10.95 14.28
C SER A 30 -1.92 10.20 14.93
N GLU A 31 -3.15 10.40 14.44
CA GLU A 31 -4.36 9.74 14.92
C GLU A 31 -4.78 8.56 14.05
N VAL A 32 -3.95 8.19 13.06
CA VAL A 32 -4.20 7.05 12.18
C VAL A 32 -3.53 5.82 12.78
N SER A 33 -4.25 4.70 12.86
CA SER A 33 -3.75 3.45 13.42
C SER A 33 -4.03 2.26 12.50
N GLY A 34 -3.07 1.34 12.41
CA GLY A 34 -3.22 0.10 11.63
C GLY A 34 -3.22 0.30 10.13
N LEU A 35 -2.86 1.48 9.63
CA LEU A 35 -2.88 1.83 8.21
C LEU A 35 -1.52 2.26 7.65
N ASP A 36 -0.42 1.97 8.34
CA ASP A 36 0.93 2.30 7.83
C ASP A 36 1.14 1.71 6.44
N TRP A 37 0.70 0.48 6.23
CA TRP A 37 0.79 -0.20 4.94
C TRP A 37 0.03 0.55 3.84
N PHE A 38 -1.10 1.17 4.18
CA PHE A 38 -1.89 1.93 3.21
C PHE A 38 -1.28 3.31 2.95
N VAL A 39 -0.91 4.03 4.00
CA VAL A 39 -0.30 5.36 3.89
C VAL A 39 0.98 5.28 3.06
N GLU A 40 1.88 4.38 3.43
CA GLU A 40 3.16 4.22 2.75
C GLU A 40 3.03 3.45 1.44
N GLY A 41 2.14 2.47 1.39
CA GLY A 41 1.92 1.66 0.19
C GLY A 41 1.33 2.48 -0.96
N LEU A 42 0.38 3.36 -0.65
CA LEU A 42 -0.19 4.25 -1.66
C LEU A 42 0.87 5.20 -2.22
N ALA A 43 1.69 5.78 -1.35
CA ALA A 43 2.78 6.66 -1.77
C ALA A 43 3.81 5.90 -2.62
N THR A 44 4.14 4.67 -2.24
CA THR A 44 5.07 3.81 -2.98
C THR A 44 4.54 3.46 -4.36
N TYR A 45 3.27 3.08 -4.46
CA TYR A 45 2.62 2.75 -5.72
C TYR A 45 2.50 3.99 -6.63
N ALA A 46 1.96 5.07 -6.10
CA ALA A 46 1.68 6.27 -6.90
C ALA A 46 2.96 6.98 -7.37
N SER A 47 4.07 6.82 -6.66
CA SER A 47 5.35 7.44 -7.02
C SER A 47 6.19 6.60 -7.99
N GLY A 48 5.76 5.39 -8.36
CA GLY A 48 6.51 4.50 -9.23
C GLY A 48 7.60 3.70 -8.52
N GLN A 49 7.65 3.72 -7.20
CA GLN A 49 8.67 2.98 -6.44
C GLN A 49 8.38 1.48 -6.35
N CYS A 50 7.13 1.06 -6.60
CA CYS A 50 6.74 -0.36 -6.63
C CYS A 50 7.04 -0.93 -8.02
N ASP A 51 8.32 -1.09 -8.32
CA ASP A 51 8.82 -1.49 -9.63
C ASP A 51 8.85 -3.01 -9.81
N SER A 52 9.26 -3.45 -11.01
CA SER A 52 9.30 -4.88 -11.35
C SER A 52 10.25 -5.68 -10.46
N LEU A 53 11.35 -5.08 -9.99
CA LEU A 53 12.29 -5.75 -9.10
C LEU A 53 11.65 -6.02 -7.74
N ARG A 54 10.96 -5.03 -7.18
CA ARG A 54 10.24 -5.21 -5.92
C ARG A 54 9.10 -6.21 -6.05
N MET A 55 8.38 -6.19 -7.16
CA MET A 55 7.33 -7.18 -7.43
C MET A 55 7.89 -8.60 -7.53
N ALA A 56 9.06 -8.77 -8.13
CA ALA A 56 9.72 -10.06 -8.21
C ALA A 56 10.08 -10.61 -6.82
N THR A 57 10.55 -9.76 -5.92
CA THR A 57 10.86 -10.18 -4.53
C THR A 57 9.62 -10.55 -3.74
N VAL A 58 8.50 -9.86 -3.97
CA VAL A 58 7.21 -10.21 -3.34
C VAL A 58 6.73 -11.56 -3.84
N LEU A 59 6.80 -11.82 -5.15
CA LEU A 59 6.37 -13.09 -5.72
C LEU A 59 7.24 -14.25 -5.19
N GLU A 60 8.54 -14.04 -5.07
CA GLU A 60 9.44 -15.03 -4.48
C GLU A 60 9.05 -15.35 -3.03
N ALA A 61 8.81 -14.31 -2.21
CA ALA A 61 8.39 -14.48 -0.83
C ALA A 61 7.03 -15.18 -0.74
N LEU A 62 6.12 -14.89 -1.66
CA LEU A 62 4.81 -15.55 -1.72
C LEU A 62 4.97 -17.04 -2.03
N ASN A 63 5.84 -17.40 -2.97
CA ASN A 63 6.10 -18.79 -3.33
C ASN A 63 6.81 -19.57 -2.21
N GLU A 64 7.58 -18.89 -1.38
CA GLU A 64 8.28 -19.47 -0.23
C GLU A 64 7.45 -19.42 1.07
N ASP A 65 6.21 -18.97 1.02
CA ASP A 65 5.32 -18.80 2.16
C ASP A 65 5.92 -17.91 3.26
N LYS A 66 6.52 -16.80 2.83
CA LYS A 66 7.17 -15.82 3.73
C LYS A 66 6.43 -14.49 3.80
N ILE A 67 5.14 -14.48 3.46
CA ILE A 67 4.31 -13.29 3.53
C ILE A 67 3.76 -13.14 4.95
N PRO A 68 3.77 -11.92 5.54
CA PRO A 68 3.14 -11.70 6.83
C PRO A 68 1.65 -12.06 6.82
N GLY A 69 1.17 -12.61 7.94
CA GLY A 69 -0.23 -13.02 8.08
C GLY A 69 -1.19 -11.89 8.38
N HIS A 70 -0.69 -10.68 8.66
CA HIS A 70 -1.51 -9.53 9.03
C HIS A 70 -1.00 -8.26 8.34
N LEU A 71 -1.94 -7.39 7.98
CA LEU A 71 -1.63 -6.10 7.34
C LEU A 71 -0.75 -5.21 8.22
N SER A 72 -0.86 -5.32 9.53
CA SER A 72 -0.03 -4.55 10.46
C SER A 72 1.47 -4.79 10.29
N ALA A 73 1.87 -5.90 9.67
CA ALA A 73 3.27 -6.23 9.41
C ALA A 73 3.72 -5.91 7.98
N PHE A 74 2.85 -5.40 7.12
CA PHE A 74 3.18 -5.17 5.70
C PHE A 74 4.19 -4.04 5.50
N TRP A 75 4.16 -3.01 6.34
CA TRP A 75 5.15 -1.92 6.26
C TRP A 75 6.27 -2.16 7.26
N THR A 76 6.86 -3.36 7.24
CA THR A 76 7.99 -3.76 8.06
C THR A 76 8.98 -4.58 7.24
N GLY A 77 10.25 -4.56 7.65
CA GLY A 77 11.29 -5.38 7.03
C GLY A 77 11.70 -4.92 5.63
N SER A 78 12.48 -5.76 4.98
CA SER A 78 13.07 -5.45 3.66
C SER A 78 12.06 -5.49 2.52
N LEU A 79 10.92 -6.16 2.70
CA LEU A 79 9.89 -6.31 1.67
C LEU A 79 8.81 -5.23 1.72
N ARG A 80 8.88 -4.28 2.66
CA ARG A 80 7.79 -3.33 2.93
C ARG A 80 7.31 -2.56 1.71
N TYR A 81 8.21 -2.09 0.85
CA TYR A 81 7.83 -1.34 -0.35
C TYR A 81 7.04 -2.21 -1.33
N GLY A 82 7.52 -3.42 -1.60
CA GLY A 82 6.83 -4.34 -2.50
C GLY A 82 5.51 -4.84 -1.94
N LEU A 83 5.48 -5.22 -0.66
CA LEU A 83 4.26 -5.70 0.00
C LEU A 83 3.18 -4.62 0.00
N SER A 84 3.50 -3.46 0.56
CA SER A 84 2.53 -2.38 0.73
C SER A 84 2.18 -1.71 -0.60
N GLY A 85 3.17 -1.50 -1.47
CA GLY A 85 2.96 -0.92 -2.79
C GLY A 85 2.09 -1.81 -3.68
N SER A 86 2.34 -3.12 -3.69
CA SER A 86 1.53 -4.06 -4.48
C SER A 86 0.11 -4.19 -3.95
N LEU A 87 -0.08 -4.05 -2.64
CA LEU A 87 -1.41 -4.06 -2.07
C LEU A 87 -2.19 -2.80 -2.49
N ALA A 88 -1.58 -1.63 -2.46
CA ALA A 88 -2.19 -0.41 -2.98
C ALA A 88 -2.51 -0.53 -4.48
N MET A 89 -1.60 -1.12 -5.26
CA MET A 89 -1.82 -1.42 -6.68
C MET A 89 -3.05 -2.30 -6.88
N TYR A 90 -3.18 -3.36 -6.08
CA TYR A 90 -4.34 -4.26 -6.12
C TYR A 90 -5.64 -3.51 -5.80
N LEU A 91 -5.62 -2.68 -4.76
CA LEU A 91 -6.81 -1.90 -4.39
C LEU A 91 -7.25 -0.99 -5.54
N ASP A 92 -6.32 -0.31 -6.20
CA ASP A 92 -6.62 0.54 -7.35
C ASP A 92 -7.18 -0.27 -8.53
N ALA A 93 -6.56 -1.41 -8.83
CA ALA A 93 -6.97 -2.25 -9.96
C ALA A 93 -8.32 -2.92 -9.76
N HIS A 94 -8.62 -3.37 -8.54
CA HIS A 94 -9.82 -4.14 -8.25
C HIS A 94 -11.00 -3.27 -7.82
N TYR A 95 -10.77 -2.29 -6.95
CA TYR A 95 -11.84 -1.44 -6.40
C TYR A 95 -12.01 -0.12 -7.15
N GLY A 96 -10.98 0.34 -7.84
CA GLY A 96 -11.01 1.56 -8.64
C GLY A 96 -10.58 2.80 -7.88
N ARG A 97 -10.29 3.85 -8.65
CA ARG A 97 -9.75 5.13 -8.15
C ARG A 97 -10.71 5.85 -7.22
N GLU A 98 -12.00 5.75 -7.48
CA GLU A 98 -13.04 6.38 -6.66
C GLU A 98 -13.03 5.86 -5.22
N ILE A 99 -12.89 4.54 -5.07
CA ILE A 99 -12.78 3.92 -3.75
C ILE A 99 -11.47 4.32 -3.07
N ILE A 100 -10.37 4.33 -3.79
CA ILE A 100 -9.08 4.79 -3.25
C ILE A 100 -9.24 6.20 -2.66
N TYR A 101 -9.91 7.10 -3.38
CA TYR A 101 -10.14 8.46 -2.90
C TYR A 101 -10.89 8.46 -1.56
N GLN A 102 -11.93 7.61 -1.43
CA GLN A 102 -12.69 7.50 -0.19
C GLN A 102 -11.85 6.93 0.97
N LEU A 103 -10.91 6.03 0.66
CA LEU A 103 -10.05 5.43 1.69
C LEU A 103 -9.08 6.44 2.32
N LEU A 104 -8.77 7.53 1.63
CA LEU A 104 -7.84 8.54 2.14
C LEU A 104 -8.31 9.17 3.45
N ALA A 105 -9.61 9.19 3.70
CA ALA A 105 -10.20 9.74 4.92
C ALA A 105 -10.23 8.76 6.10
N CYS A 106 -9.88 7.49 5.89
CA CYS A 106 -9.92 6.48 6.93
C CYS A 106 -8.81 6.67 7.96
N THR A 107 -9.12 6.45 9.24
CA THR A 107 -8.17 6.61 10.34
C THR A 107 -7.84 5.30 11.05
N ASP A 108 -8.54 4.22 10.73
CA ASP A 108 -8.23 2.89 11.27
C ASP A 108 -8.55 1.78 10.26
N LEU A 109 -8.03 0.59 10.52
CA LEU A 109 -8.16 -0.55 9.62
C LEU A 109 -9.61 -0.96 9.45
N ASN A 110 -10.41 -0.97 10.52
CA ASN A 110 -11.81 -1.40 10.44
C ASN A 110 -12.61 -0.49 9.53
N ALA A 111 -12.40 0.84 9.60
CA ALA A 111 -13.05 1.79 8.72
C ALA A 111 -12.69 1.53 7.25
N LEU A 112 -11.43 1.24 6.97
CA LEU A 112 -10.97 0.93 5.61
C LEU A 112 -11.59 -0.37 5.10
N LEU A 113 -11.55 -1.43 5.90
CA LEU A 113 -12.15 -2.72 5.53
C LEU A 113 -13.66 -2.61 5.31
N ASP A 114 -14.36 -1.82 6.13
CA ASP A 114 -15.79 -1.58 5.94
C ASP A 114 -16.08 -0.91 4.59
N LYS A 115 -15.25 0.04 4.18
CA LYS A 115 -15.37 0.67 2.85
C LYS A 115 -15.17 -0.32 1.72
N LEU A 116 -14.25 -1.28 1.90
CA LEU A 116 -13.99 -2.32 0.89
C LEU A 116 -15.05 -3.43 0.92
N GLY A 117 -15.75 -3.60 2.03
CA GLY A 117 -16.75 -4.65 2.20
C GLY A 117 -16.18 -6.05 2.38
N VAL A 118 -14.95 -6.16 2.86
CA VAL A 118 -14.27 -7.45 3.10
C VAL A 118 -13.55 -7.42 4.44
N ASP A 119 -13.24 -8.62 4.97
CA ASP A 119 -12.38 -8.73 6.15
C ASP A 119 -10.90 -8.81 5.74
N GLU A 120 -10.01 -8.74 6.73
CA GLU A 120 -8.57 -8.76 6.49
C GLU A 120 -8.12 -10.05 5.79
N ALA A 121 -8.64 -11.20 6.22
CA ALA A 121 -8.27 -12.49 5.65
C ALA A 121 -8.64 -12.58 4.17
N THR A 122 -9.83 -12.11 3.81
CA THR A 122 -10.29 -12.06 2.41
C THR A 122 -9.43 -11.12 1.58
N LEU A 123 -9.12 -9.94 2.10
CA LEU A 123 -8.27 -8.97 1.41
C LEU A 123 -6.90 -9.57 1.11
N LEU A 124 -6.27 -10.21 2.09
CA LEU A 124 -4.97 -10.85 1.91
C LEU A 124 -5.03 -12.01 0.91
N HIS A 125 -6.08 -12.83 0.98
CA HIS A 125 -6.28 -13.94 0.04
C HIS A 125 -6.38 -13.41 -1.40
N ASP A 126 -7.19 -12.40 -1.62
CA ASP A 126 -7.43 -11.85 -2.94
C ASP A 126 -6.19 -11.13 -3.49
N TRP A 127 -5.46 -10.41 -2.63
CA TRP A 127 -4.20 -9.79 -3.01
C TRP A 127 -3.15 -10.82 -3.44
N LYS A 128 -3.03 -11.94 -2.71
CA LYS A 128 -2.10 -13.01 -3.09
C LYS A 128 -2.43 -13.57 -4.47
N ALA A 129 -3.70 -13.81 -4.75
CA ALA A 129 -4.14 -14.28 -6.06
C ALA A 129 -3.80 -13.26 -7.17
N TYR A 130 -3.99 -11.98 -6.89
CA TYR A 130 -3.65 -10.91 -7.82
C TYR A 130 -2.16 -10.91 -8.16
N VAL A 131 -1.29 -10.97 -7.14
CA VAL A 131 0.17 -10.97 -7.35
C VAL A 131 0.60 -12.19 -8.17
N LYS A 132 0.04 -13.35 -7.89
CA LYS A 132 0.38 -14.59 -8.62
C LYS A 132 -0.01 -14.54 -10.10
N ASN A 133 -0.98 -13.69 -10.46
CA ASN A 133 -1.52 -13.61 -11.82
C ASN A 133 -1.04 -12.36 -12.58
N LEU A 134 -0.12 -11.64 -12.04
CA LEU A 134 0.48 -10.49 -12.74
C LEU A 134 1.37 -10.89 -13.90
#